data_da06175529aba151928f6d65f3748f16
#
_entry.id   da06175529aba151928f6d65f3748f16
#
_cell.length_a   1.000
_cell.length_b   1.000
_cell.length_c   1.000
_cell.angle_alpha   90.00
_cell.angle_beta   90.00
_cell.angle_gamma   90.00
#
_symmetry.space_group_name_H-M   'P 1'
#
loop_
_entity.id
_entity.type
_entity.pdbx_description
1 polymer ?
#
loop_
_entity_poly.entity_id
_entity_poly.type
_entity_poly.pdbx_seq_one_letter_code
_entity_poly.pdbx_strand_id
1 'polypeptide(L)'
;MSSKTRFIASARRPLGTAVALAAGSLMLIGCLGGGGGSSSDRNEERARITLENGKIAGLATEDTLIWHRVPYAQAPVGDLRWRAPLPPQDWEGTRDASERGPECVQAETTVRWQRTSTMVGDEDCLTVDIYRPNRRDFDDEALPVYVWIHGGSNNFGSAKQYDGSVLANHSDVVVVVVQYRLGPLGWFFHPDVQTNGADPLSDSGNFGTLDTVRALEWIQDNISDFGGDPDNVTITGESAGGHNVLNLMVSPQASGGLFHRAMAQSGSMNTRSTATARASANQHAEWLIRLLEDRKTPETPITAAQATQMREEMEAAGTLGEYLRAAEGRDLYQAVFNYSSLSAYGAVEDGTVIPGGGWIPRFTSGDFNNVPIILGANEYEQKSFMPLYGGAVKNLLPNVPSAPGKTWLDLLDVAFDGTQTLDDVLPTQQDKDVYEITGYHGGRAWRAKYVDQLAELISQHQPQTYAYDFRWGTQSGPAPFDFIYGAGHAADVSFFFGAGEGLFELPFTDENQAGRVALQESMMSYLADFARDGDPNGSFSDAQTQWSPWTPVAGQDKVIVFDASNDETDISMSDEQLTLDGVNASWQQSLTDVGLGSVEAGTLRSLFGQGASYSTP
;
A
#
# COMPACT_ATOMS: atom_id res chain seq x y z
N MET A 1 35.26 36.47 32.63
CA MET A 1 35.34 37.52 31.61
C MET A 1 34.32 37.17 30.54
N SER A 2 33.34 38.03 30.44
CA SER A 2 32.11 37.89 29.65
C SER A 2 32.39 38.09 28.16
N SER A 3 31.73 37.27 27.31
CA SER A 3 31.47 37.64 25.92
C SER A 3 30.07 37.18 25.53
N LYS A 4 29.19 38.16 25.37
CA LYS A 4 27.79 38.03 24.91
C LYS A 4 27.79 37.93 23.40
N THR A 5 27.14 36.92 22.84
CA THR A 5 26.77 36.90 21.43
C THR A 5 25.30 37.27 21.27
N ARG A 6 25.03 38.26 20.41
CA ARG A 6 23.73 38.89 20.19
C ARG A 6 22.89 38.07 19.22
N PHE A 7 21.63 37.79 19.61
CA PHE A 7 20.56 37.42 18.71
C PHE A 7 20.12 38.64 17.88
N ILE A 8 20.00 38.47 16.56
CA ILE A 8 19.37 39.45 15.66
C ILE A 8 17.96 38.92 15.38
N ALA A 9 16.97 39.63 15.95
CA ALA A 9 15.57 39.43 15.62
C ALA A 9 15.23 40.29 14.39
N SER A 10 14.73 39.66 13.35
CA SER A 10 14.18 40.33 12.17
C SER A 10 12.70 40.67 12.41
N ALA A 11 12.42 41.96 12.44
CA ALA A 11 11.07 42.50 12.64
C ALA A 11 10.25 42.48 11.34
N ARG A 12 9.11 41.84 11.35
CA ARG A 12 8.07 41.99 10.32
C ARG A 12 7.27 43.29 10.55
N ARG A 13 7.17 44.14 9.54
CA ARG A 13 6.28 45.31 9.51
C ARG A 13 4.90 44.91 8.97
N PRO A 14 3.80 45.42 9.55
CA PRO A 14 2.47 45.25 8.97
C PRO A 14 2.20 46.35 7.94
N LEU A 15 1.69 45.98 6.77
CA LEU A 15 1.07 46.93 5.82
C LEU A 15 -0.37 47.20 6.25
N GLY A 16 -0.64 48.46 6.46
CA GLY A 16 -1.99 48.95 6.78
C GLY A 16 -2.87 49.07 5.53
N THR A 17 -4.10 48.65 5.70
CA THR A 17 -5.17 48.73 4.71
C THR A 17 -5.82 50.14 4.82
N ALA A 18 -5.82 50.91 3.74
CA ALA A 18 -6.60 52.11 3.61
C ALA A 18 -7.92 51.78 2.89
N VAL A 19 -9.05 51.99 3.59
CA VAL A 19 -10.40 51.93 3.03
C VAL A 19 -10.74 53.31 2.44
N ALA A 20 -11.05 53.33 1.14
CA ALA A 20 -11.67 54.50 0.51
C ALA A 20 -13.12 54.15 0.12
N LEU A 21 -14.08 54.75 0.82
CA LEU A 21 -15.48 54.79 0.41
C LEU A 21 -15.67 55.80 -0.73
N ALA A 22 -16.22 55.32 -1.85
CA ALA A 22 -16.85 56.23 -2.83
C ALA A 22 -18.25 55.71 -3.14
N ALA A 23 -19.26 56.50 -2.74
CA ALA A 23 -20.65 56.36 -3.12
C ALA A 23 -20.88 57.03 -4.50
N GLY A 24 -21.66 56.41 -5.36
CA GLY A 24 -22.07 57.07 -6.60
C GLY A 24 -22.93 56.22 -7.54
N SER A 25 -24.24 56.41 -7.42
CA SER A 25 -25.26 56.44 -8.48
C SER A 25 -25.60 55.19 -9.33
N LEU A 26 -26.83 54.74 -9.12
CA LEU A 26 -27.62 53.88 -10.01
C LEU A 26 -27.73 54.44 -11.42
N MET A 27 -27.45 53.61 -12.41
CA MET A 27 -28.13 53.61 -13.70
C MET A 27 -28.55 52.20 -14.06
N LEU A 28 -29.85 51.97 -14.12
CA LEU A 28 -30.44 50.80 -14.78
C LEU A 28 -30.24 50.93 -16.29
N ILE A 29 -29.50 50.00 -16.84
CA ILE A 29 -29.60 49.67 -18.28
C ILE A 29 -29.78 48.17 -18.33
N GLY A 30 -30.98 47.74 -18.69
CA GLY A 30 -31.25 46.36 -19.03
C GLY A 30 -30.58 46.01 -20.34
N CYS A 31 -29.74 44.96 -20.33
CA CYS A 31 -29.35 44.25 -21.51
C CYS A 31 -29.53 42.76 -21.26
N LEU A 32 -30.34 42.14 -22.06
CA LEU A 32 -30.33 40.72 -22.30
C LEU A 32 -28.94 40.30 -22.78
N GLY A 33 -28.26 39.49 -21.97
CA GLY A 33 -26.96 38.94 -22.34
C GLY A 33 -26.82 37.57 -21.72
N GLY A 34 -26.61 36.56 -22.56
CA GLY A 34 -26.46 35.16 -22.17
C GLY A 34 -25.44 34.96 -21.07
N GLY A 35 -25.78 34.12 -20.12
CA GLY A 35 -24.90 33.74 -19.01
C GLY A 35 -23.67 32.97 -19.48
N GLY A 36 -22.58 33.70 -19.64
CA GLY A 36 -21.25 33.10 -19.67
C GLY A 36 -20.77 32.97 -18.24
N GLY A 37 -21.00 31.84 -17.59
CA GLY A 37 -20.34 31.51 -16.33
C GLY A 37 -18.82 31.62 -16.50
N SER A 38 -18.10 31.99 -15.44
CA SER A 38 -16.65 32.03 -15.46
C SER A 38 -16.09 30.64 -15.76
N SER A 39 -14.82 30.55 -16.14
CA SER A 39 -14.19 29.23 -16.36
C SER A 39 -14.20 28.39 -15.05
N SER A 40 -14.08 29.04 -13.90
CA SER A 40 -14.22 28.41 -12.57
C SER A 40 -15.60 27.79 -12.34
N ASP A 41 -16.68 28.54 -12.63
CA ASP A 41 -18.05 28.05 -12.41
C ASP A 41 -18.35 26.81 -13.29
N ARG A 42 -17.79 26.76 -14.49
CA ARG A 42 -17.95 25.62 -15.40
C ARG A 42 -17.13 24.41 -14.98
N ASN A 43 -15.95 24.59 -14.41
CA ASN A 43 -15.14 23.50 -13.88
C ASN A 43 -15.77 22.90 -12.63
N GLU A 44 -16.29 23.73 -11.72
CA GLU A 44 -17.03 23.26 -10.55
C GLU A 44 -18.27 22.43 -10.92
N GLU A 45 -18.96 22.78 -12.02
CA GLU A 45 -20.10 22.00 -12.49
C GLU A 45 -19.71 20.62 -13.02
N ARG A 46 -18.52 20.48 -13.61
CA ARG A 46 -17.97 19.19 -14.07
C ARG A 46 -17.61 18.25 -12.90
N ALA A 47 -17.30 18.77 -11.73
CA ALA A 47 -17.05 17.98 -10.53
C ALA A 47 -18.35 17.59 -9.78
N ARG A 48 -19.55 17.88 -10.33
CA ARG A 48 -20.85 17.46 -9.78
C ARG A 48 -21.35 16.22 -10.48
N ILE A 49 -21.45 15.13 -9.74
CA ILE A 49 -21.88 13.81 -10.24
C ILE A 49 -23.20 13.43 -9.58
N THR A 50 -24.07 12.76 -10.33
CA THR A 50 -25.30 12.16 -9.82
C THR A 50 -25.17 10.65 -9.93
N LEU A 51 -24.99 9.97 -8.80
CA LEU A 51 -24.96 8.53 -8.68
C LEU A 51 -26.37 8.00 -8.40
N GLU A 52 -26.57 6.68 -8.51
CA GLU A 52 -27.83 6.03 -8.13
C GLU A 52 -28.21 6.39 -6.67
N ASN A 53 -27.24 6.38 -5.76
CA ASN A 53 -27.45 6.62 -4.33
C ASN A 53 -27.60 8.09 -3.96
N GLY A 54 -27.27 9.06 -4.82
CA GLY A 54 -27.38 10.49 -4.54
C GLY A 54 -26.36 11.34 -5.27
N LYS A 55 -26.31 12.63 -4.92
CA LYS A 55 -25.42 13.59 -5.59
C LYS A 55 -24.15 13.81 -4.79
N ILE A 56 -23.05 14.07 -5.50
CA ILE A 56 -21.76 14.46 -4.92
C ILE A 56 -21.21 15.69 -5.63
N ALA A 57 -20.40 16.48 -4.93
CA ALA A 57 -19.66 17.61 -5.47
C ALA A 57 -18.19 17.47 -5.07
N GLY A 58 -17.32 17.27 -6.04
CA GLY A 58 -15.89 17.18 -5.86
C GLY A 58 -15.18 18.53 -6.04
N LEU A 59 -13.87 18.47 -6.14
CA LEU A 59 -12.97 19.57 -6.40
C LEU A 59 -12.60 19.60 -7.89
N ALA A 60 -12.59 20.77 -8.50
CA ALA A 60 -12.04 20.97 -9.84
C ALA A 60 -10.82 21.89 -9.77
N THR A 61 -9.66 21.35 -10.13
CA THR A 61 -8.45 22.15 -10.37
C THR A 61 -8.36 22.55 -11.85
N GLU A 62 -7.30 23.20 -12.25
CA GLU A 62 -7.05 23.53 -13.65
C GLU A 62 -6.97 22.24 -14.50
N ASP A 63 -6.25 21.24 -14.01
CA ASP A 63 -5.90 20.04 -14.76
C ASP A 63 -6.65 18.79 -14.33
N THR A 64 -7.23 18.73 -13.12
CA THR A 64 -7.81 17.52 -12.54
C THR A 64 -9.17 17.76 -11.91
N LEU A 65 -10.10 16.84 -12.13
CA LEU A 65 -11.32 16.67 -11.36
C LEU A 65 -11.06 15.63 -10.27
N ILE A 66 -11.43 15.94 -9.03
CA ILE A 66 -11.11 15.13 -7.85
C ILE A 66 -12.37 14.93 -7.01
N TRP A 67 -12.64 13.69 -6.62
CA TRP A 67 -13.70 13.34 -5.68
C TRP A 67 -13.11 12.49 -4.56
N HIS A 68 -13.12 13.05 -3.37
CA HIS A 68 -12.67 12.36 -2.17
C HIS A 68 -13.85 11.74 -1.41
N ARG A 69 -13.59 10.69 -0.65
CA ARG A 69 -14.55 10.11 0.29
C ARG A 69 -15.87 9.69 -0.36
N VAL A 70 -15.84 9.16 -1.57
CA VAL A 70 -17.03 8.61 -2.24
C VAL A 70 -17.34 7.25 -1.63
N PRO A 71 -18.51 7.04 -1.00
CA PRO A 71 -18.80 5.77 -0.33
C PRO A 71 -19.11 4.68 -1.36
N TYR A 72 -18.42 3.55 -1.26
CA TYR A 72 -18.71 2.34 -2.05
C TYR A 72 -19.45 1.28 -1.25
N ALA A 73 -19.54 1.44 0.07
CA ALA A 73 -20.23 0.53 0.98
C ALA A 73 -20.83 1.29 2.18
N GLN A 74 -21.72 0.60 2.91
CA GLN A 74 -22.20 1.07 4.21
C GLN A 74 -21.08 0.99 5.25
N ALA A 75 -21.11 1.89 6.24
CA ALA A 75 -20.22 1.85 7.39
C ALA A 75 -20.30 0.48 8.11
N PRO A 76 -19.20 -0.26 8.27
CA PRO A 76 -19.20 -1.59 8.89
C PRO A 76 -19.16 -1.52 10.42
N VAL A 77 -20.16 -0.85 11.02
CA VAL A 77 -20.27 -0.58 12.46
C VAL A 77 -21.32 -1.45 13.13
N GLY A 78 -21.20 -1.68 14.43
CA GLY A 78 -22.19 -2.43 15.22
C GLY A 78 -22.38 -3.85 14.67
N ASP A 79 -23.61 -4.18 14.25
CA ASP A 79 -23.95 -5.50 13.72
C ASP A 79 -23.31 -5.79 12.35
N LEU A 80 -22.88 -4.75 11.63
CA LEU A 80 -22.15 -4.88 10.35
C LEU A 80 -20.65 -5.06 10.55
N ARG A 81 -20.10 -4.86 11.76
CA ARG A 81 -18.71 -5.22 12.05
C ARG A 81 -18.53 -6.71 11.86
N TRP A 82 -17.48 -7.10 11.13
CA TRP A 82 -17.23 -8.49 10.71
C TRP A 82 -18.40 -9.11 9.94
N ARG A 83 -18.91 -8.34 8.97
CA ARG A 83 -19.82 -8.80 7.92
C ARG A 83 -19.23 -8.45 6.55
N ALA A 84 -19.68 -9.16 5.53
CA ALA A 84 -19.46 -8.76 4.15
C ALA A 84 -20.01 -7.34 3.95
N PRO A 85 -19.32 -6.46 3.22
CA PRO A 85 -19.76 -5.09 3.01
C PRO A 85 -21.07 -5.06 2.21
N LEU A 86 -21.98 -4.18 2.62
CA LEU A 86 -23.24 -3.94 1.92
C LEU A 86 -23.12 -2.70 1.00
N PRO A 87 -23.88 -2.62 -0.09
CA PRO A 87 -23.95 -1.43 -0.94
C PRO A 87 -24.21 -0.17 -0.14
N PRO A 88 -23.73 1.02 -0.58
CA PRO A 88 -23.97 2.27 0.12
C PRO A 88 -25.46 2.56 0.23
N GLN A 89 -25.86 3.27 1.30
CA GLN A 89 -27.24 3.75 1.45
C GLN A 89 -27.47 5.00 0.60
N ASP A 90 -28.70 5.16 0.16
CA ASP A 90 -29.13 6.41 -0.49
C ASP A 90 -29.02 7.60 0.47
N TRP A 91 -28.71 8.77 -0.09
CA TRP A 91 -28.66 10.02 0.65
C TRP A 91 -29.41 11.14 -0.07
N GLU A 92 -29.94 12.04 0.73
CA GLU A 92 -30.58 13.26 0.23
C GLU A 92 -29.55 14.40 0.07
N GLY A 93 -29.80 15.29 -0.88
CA GLY A 93 -28.97 16.46 -1.13
C GLY A 93 -27.69 16.13 -1.90
N THR A 94 -26.68 16.98 -1.71
CA THR A 94 -25.36 16.82 -2.34
C THR A 94 -24.31 16.62 -1.25
N ARG A 95 -23.60 15.51 -1.28
CA ARG A 95 -22.43 15.27 -0.41
C ARG A 95 -21.24 16.07 -0.90
N ASP A 96 -20.52 16.64 0.03
CA ASP A 96 -19.24 17.29 -0.22
C ASP A 96 -18.16 16.20 -0.37
N ALA A 97 -17.56 16.11 -1.55
CA ALA A 97 -16.46 15.21 -1.91
C ALA A 97 -15.18 16.00 -2.23
N SER A 98 -15.04 17.24 -1.75
CA SER A 98 -13.85 18.09 -1.95
C SER A 98 -12.76 17.82 -0.91
N GLU A 99 -13.09 17.19 0.22
CA GLU A 99 -12.15 16.92 1.31
C GLU A 99 -11.98 15.42 1.55
N ARG A 100 -10.75 14.99 1.86
CA ARG A 100 -10.41 13.60 2.16
C ARG A 100 -11.14 13.08 3.40
N GLY A 101 -11.59 11.83 3.35
CA GLY A 101 -12.27 11.16 4.45
C GLY A 101 -11.34 10.72 5.59
N PRO A 102 -11.90 10.16 6.67
CA PRO A 102 -11.10 9.50 7.69
C PRO A 102 -10.41 8.26 7.09
N GLU A 103 -9.22 7.94 7.56
CA GLU A 103 -8.61 6.64 7.36
C GLU A 103 -9.35 5.56 8.15
N CYS A 104 -9.19 4.29 7.78
CA CYS A 104 -9.71 3.19 8.58
C CYS A 104 -8.97 3.09 9.91
N VAL A 105 -9.63 2.56 10.95
CA VAL A 105 -9.05 2.47 12.30
C VAL A 105 -7.69 1.80 12.29
N GLN A 106 -6.70 2.46 12.86
CA GLN A 106 -5.31 2.02 12.91
C GLN A 106 -4.51 2.75 14.01
N ALA A 107 -3.29 2.28 14.26
CA ALA A 107 -2.33 3.07 15.02
C ALA A 107 -1.72 4.14 14.11
N GLU A 108 -1.63 5.39 14.59
CA GLU A 108 -0.97 6.46 13.87
C GLU A 108 0.46 6.06 13.50
N THR A 109 0.81 6.26 12.24
CA THR A 109 2.13 5.92 11.71
C THR A 109 2.89 7.20 11.37
N THR A 110 4.11 7.32 11.90
CA THR A 110 5.00 8.46 11.60
C THR A 110 5.60 8.34 10.20
N VAL A 111 6.19 9.42 9.72
CA VAL A 111 7.00 9.44 8.48
C VAL A 111 8.17 8.44 8.49
N ARG A 112 8.55 7.94 9.67
CA ARG A 112 9.58 6.89 9.83
C ARG A 112 9.00 5.47 9.86
N TRP A 113 7.74 5.30 9.48
CA TRP A 113 6.97 4.04 9.53
C TRP A 113 6.88 3.43 10.93
N GLN A 114 7.14 4.23 11.95
CA GLN A 114 6.96 3.83 13.35
C GLN A 114 5.52 4.08 13.76
N ARG A 115 4.88 3.08 14.32
CA ARG A 115 3.53 3.20 14.88
C ARG A 115 3.60 3.88 16.25
N THR A 116 2.75 4.85 16.48
CA THR A 116 2.56 5.47 17.79
C THR A 116 1.51 4.72 18.62
N SER A 117 1.37 5.08 19.89
CA SER A 117 0.28 4.56 20.73
C SER A 117 -1.05 5.28 20.51
N THR A 118 -1.10 6.27 19.62
CA THR A 118 -2.31 7.00 19.26
C THR A 118 -3.14 6.19 18.26
N MET A 119 -4.40 5.96 18.57
CA MET A 119 -5.33 5.34 17.64
C MET A 119 -6.06 6.42 16.83
N VAL A 120 -5.99 6.30 15.51
CA VAL A 120 -6.60 7.22 14.55
C VAL A 120 -7.62 6.49 13.67
N GLY A 121 -8.31 7.23 12.83
CA GLY A 121 -9.25 6.69 11.85
C GLY A 121 -10.65 6.42 12.42
N ASP A 122 -11.52 5.91 11.56
CA ASP A 122 -12.92 5.58 11.87
C ASP A 122 -13.29 4.25 11.23
N GLU A 123 -14.34 3.58 11.73
CA GLU A 123 -14.90 2.41 11.06
C GLU A 123 -15.75 2.81 9.85
N ASP A 124 -16.31 4.05 9.80
CA ASP A 124 -16.95 4.62 8.61
C ASP A 124 -15.91 5.12 7.60
N CYS A 125 -15.15 4.19 7.02
CA CYS A 125 -14.01 4.46 6.16
C CYS A 125 -14.09 3.82 4.76
N LEU A 126 -15.16 3.09 4.44
CA LEU A 126 -15.28 2.36 3.18
C LEU A 126 -15.61 3.30 2.03
N THR A 127 -14.61 4.04 1.57
CA THR A 127 -14.70 5.07 0.55
C THR A 127 -13.59 4.93 -0.49
N VAL A 128 -13.79 5.56 -1.64
CA VAL A 128 -12.76 5.74 -2.68
C VAL A 128 -12.49 7.22 -2.89
N ASP A 129 -11.24 7.54 -3.26
CA ASP A 129 -10.84 8.81 -3.84
C ASP A 129 -10.67 8.62 -5.35
N ILE A 130 -11.18 9.55 -6.16
CA ILE A 130 -11.20 9.43 -7.63
C ILE A 130 -10.56 10.67 -8.23
N TYR A 131 -9.70 10.45 -9.23
CA TYR A 131 -8.97 11.50 -9.97
C TYR A 131 -9.16 11.29 -11.46
N ARG A 132 -9.52 12.34 -12.19
CA ARG A 132 -9.70 12.31 -13.65
C ARG A 132 -9.09 13.57 -14.28
N PRO A 133 -8.47 13.49 -15.46
CA PRO A 133 -8.04 14.68 -16.21
C PRO A 133 -9.20 15.65 -16.46
N ASN A 134 -8.99 16.95 -16.17
CA ASN A 134 -9.97 18.01 -16.42
C ASN A 134 -9.86 18.55 -17.85
N ARG A 135 -9.90 17.67 -18.86
CA ARG A 135 -9.82 18.00 -20.29
C ARG A 135 -11.15 17.72 -20.97
N ARG A 136 -11.57 18.63 -21.85
CA ARG A 136 -12.88 18.55 -22.55
C ARG A 136 -12.91 17.55 -23.68
N ASP A 137 -11.77 17.23 -24.26
CA ASP A 137 -11.63 16.17 -25.27
C ASP A 137 -11.95 14.77 -24.71
N PHE A 138 -11.99 14.63 -23.38
CA PHE A 138 -12.40 13.40 -22.70
C PHE A 138 -13.87 13.40 -22.21
N ASP A 139 -14.66 14.42 -22.50
CA ASP A 139 -16.05 14.44 -22.01
C ASP A 139 -16.91 13.35 -22.66
N ASP A 140 -16.57 12.93 -23.89
CA ASP A 140 -17.24 11.87 -24.64
C ASP A 140 -16.41 10.57 -24.76
N GLU A 141 -15.27 10.46 -24.06
CA GLU A 141 -14.35 9.32 -24.07
C GLU A 141 -14.32 8.62 -22.72
N ALA A 142 -14.55 7.29 -22.72
CA ALA A 142 -14.38 6.49 -21.53
C ALA A 142 -12.89 6.13 -21.33
N LEU A 143 -12.28 6.59 -20.25
CA LEU A 143 -10.85 6.40 -19.97
C LEU A 143 -10.61 5.07 -19.24
N PRO A 144 -9.46 4.41 -19.46
CA PRO A 144 -9.06 3.27 -18.63
C PRO A 144 -9.07 3.62 -17.14
N VAL A 145 -9.44 2.66 -16.30
CA VAL A 145 -9.53 2.85 -14.85
C VAL A 145 -8.35 2.17 -14.17
N TYR A 146 -7.62 2.92 -13.37
CA TYR A 146 -6.50 2.46 -12.56
C TYR A 146 -6.90 2.44 -11.09
N VAL A 147 -7.07 1.25 -10.52
CA VAL A 147 -7.51 1.06 -9.13
C VAL A 147 -6.32 0.77 -8.25
N TRP A 148 -6.05 1.64 -7.29
CA TRP A 148 -4.96 1.51 -6.34
C TRP A 148 -5.43 0.95 -5.00
N ILE A 149 -4.82 -0.14 -4.57
CA ILE A 149 -4.99 -0.79 -3.27
C ILE A 149 -3.72 -0.54 -2.46
N HIS A 150 -3.82 0.28 -1.42
CA HIS A 150 -2.64 0.71 -0.66
C HIS A 150 -1.99 -0.41 0.15
N GLY A 151 -0.70 -0.25 0.48
CA GLY A 151 0.07 -1.14 1.33
C GLY A 151 -0.12 -0.90 2.82
N GLY A 152 0.90 -1.26 3.60
CA GLY A 152 0.91 -1.09 5.05
C GLY A 152 0.60 -2.36 5.84
N SER A 153 1.04 -3.53 5.36
CA SER A 153 0.91 -4.83 6.05
C SER A 153 -0.53 -5.22 6.39
N ASN A 154 -1.52 -4.65 5.68
CA ASN A 154 -2.95 -4.75 6.01
C ASN A 154 -3.29 -4.28 7.44
N ASN A 155 -2.45 -3.46 8.03
CA ASN A 155 -2.54 -3.00 9.41
C ASN A 155 -2.54 -1.48 9.56
N PHE A 156 -2.02 -0.76 8.58
CA PHE A 156 -2.03 0.70 8.48
C PHE A 156 -2.04 1.13 7.01
N GLY A 157 -2.12 2.42 6.76
CA GLY A 157 -2.17 3.00 5.43
C GLY A 157 -3.53 3.65 5.12
N SER A 158 -3.54 4.50 4.13
CA SER A 158 -4.76 5.21 3.73
C SER A 158 -4.65 5.82 2.33
N ALA A 159 -5.79 6.10 1.72
CA ALA A 159 -5.88 6.85 0.46
C ALA A 159 -5.23 8.25 0.55
N LYS A 160 -5.13 8.83 1.74
CA LYS A 160 -4.51 10.14 1.96
C LYS A 160 -3.03 10.23 1.53
N GLN A 161 -2.36 9.08 1.47
CA GLN A 161 -0.93 9.00 1.12
C GLN A 161 -0.70 9.06 -0.40
N TYR A 162 -1.77 9.03 -1.20
CA TYR A 162 -1.67 8.92 -2.65
C TYR A 162 -2.47 10.01 -3.35
N ASP A 163 -1.79 10.86 -4.12
CA ASP A 163 -2.41 11.82 -5.02
C ASP A 163 -2.32 11.27 -6.46
N GLY A 164 -3.47 10.91 -7.02
CA GLY A 164 -3.57 10.35 -8.36
C GLY A 164 -3.54 11.38 -9.48
N SER A 165 -3.44 12.68 -9.18
CA SER A 165 -3.58 13.75 -10.17
C SER A 165 -2.52 13.72 -11.26
N VAL A 166 -1.25 13.49 -10.89
CA VAL A 166 -0.15 13.44 -11.86
C VAL A 166 -0.30 12.25 -12.78
N LEU A 167 -0.53 11.05 -12.21
CA LEU A 167 -0.73 9.82 -12.98
C LEU A 167 -1.94 9.94 -13.90
N ALA A 168 -3.08 10.45 -13.40
CA ALA A 168 -4.29 10.62 -14.20
C ALA A 168 -4.04 11.49 -15.43
N ASN A 169 -3.37 12.63 -15.24
CA ASN A 169 -3.09 13.57 -16.32
C ASN A 169 -2.01 13.09 -17.31
N HIS A 170 -0.98 12.41 -16.82
CA HIS A 170 0.09 11.89 -17.68
C HIS A 170 -0.39 10.72 -18.55
N SER A 171 -1.15 9.82 -17.94
CA SER A 171 -1.51 8.52 -18.53
C SER A 171 -2.90 8.50 -19.17
N ASP A 172 -3.65 9.61 -19.10
CA ASP A 172 -5.04 9.70 -19.57
C ASP A 172 -5.91 8.55 -19.01
N VAL A 173 -5.93 8.42 -17.69
CA VAL A 173 -6.68 7.39 -16.95
C VAL A 173 -7.53 8.00 -15.84
N VAL A 174 -8.55 7.27 -15.39
CA VAL A 174 -9.23 7.54 -14.12
C VAL A 174 -8.53 6.76 -13.03
N VAL A 175 -7.96 7.44 -12.04
CA VAL A 175 -7.32 6.81 -10.87
C VAL A 175 -8.32 6.71 -9.75
N VAL A 176 -8.48 5.51 -9.17
CA VAL A 176 -9.34 5.23 -8.02
C VAL A 176 -8.50 4.67 -6.89
N VAL A 177 -8.44 5.35 -5.75
CA VAL A 177 -7.70 4.91 -4.56
C VAL A 177 -8.68 4.36 -3.53
N VAL A 178 -8.53 3.09 -3.16
CA VAL A 178 -9.48 2.36 -2.32
C VAL A 178 -9.05 2.38 -0.85
N GLN A 179 -9.98 2.76 0.05
CA GLN A 179 -9.88 2.51 1.48
C GLN A 179 -10.55 1.17 1.80
N TYR A 180 -9.96 0.35 2.67
CA TYR A 180 -10.49 -0.95 3.09
C TYR A 180 -10.18 -1.21 4.56
N ARG A 181 -10.99 -2.05 5.23
CA ARG A 181 -10.79 -2.40 6.65
C ARG A 181 -9.43 -3.04 6.88
N LEU A 182 -8.79 -2.63 7.96
CA LEU A 182 -7.44 -3.02 8.32
C LEU A 182 -7.41 -3.89 9.58
N GLY A 183 -6.31 -4.59 9.78
CA GLY A 183 -5.98 -5.32 10.99
C GLY A 183 -7.07 -6.28 11.45
N PRO A 184 -7.38 -6.30 12.75
CA PRO A 184 -8.39 -7.19 13.30
C PRO A 184 -9.83 -6.82 12.90
N LEU A 185 -10.07 -5.65 12.30
CA LEU A 185 -11.37 -5.29 11.72
C LEU A 185 -11.50 -5.81 10.28
N GLY A 186 -10.38 -5.95 9.55
CA GLY A 186 -10.35 -6.48 8.18
C GLY A 186 -10.20 -8.00 8.09
N TRP A 187 -9.50 -8.63 9.03
CA TRP A 187 -9.26 -10.08 9.03
C TRP A 187 -9.47 -10.67 10.42
N PHE A 188 -10.63 -11.29 10.62
CA PHE A 188 -11.01 -11.85 11.91
C PHE A 188 -11.88 -13.09 11.72
N PHE A 189 -11.32 -14.28 11.97
CA PHE A 189 -12.01 -15.55 11.79
C PHE A 189 -12.33 -16.19 13.15
N HIS A 190 -13.58 -16.03 13.62
CA HIS A 190 -14.03 -16.59 14.90
C HIS A 190 -15.48 -17.05 14.83
N PRO A 191 -15.83 -18.25 15.32
CA PRO A 191 -17.20 -18.80 15.24
C PRO A 191 -18.27 -17.88 15.84
N ASP A 192 -17.98 -17.20 16.95
CA ASP A 192 -18.97 -16.39 17.68
C ASP A 192 -19.33 -15.07 16.95
N VAL A 193 -18.58 -14.70 15.90
CA VAL A 193 -18.93 -13.58 15.03
C VAL A 193 -19.50 -14.04 13.68
N GLN A 194 -19.48 -15.33 13.37
CA GLN A 194 -20.03 -15.93 12.15
C GLN A 194 -21.56 -16.01 12.18
N THR A 195 -22.16 -16.25 11.02
CA THR A 195 -23.62 -16.36 10.81
C THR A 195 -24.10 -17.81 10.85
N ASN A 196 -23.20 -18.76 11.16
CA ASN A 196 -23.44 -20.20 11.15
C ASN A 196 -23.90 -20.72 9.76
N GLY A 197 -23.28 -20.22 8.71
CA GLY A 197 -23.55 -20.62 7.33
C GLY A 197 -24.73 -19.91 6.66
N ALA A 198 -25.38 -18.98 7.34
CA ALA A 198 -26.46 -18.18 6.73
C ALA A 198 -25.93 -17.19 5.68
N ASP A 199 -24.71 -16.69 5.87
CA ASP A 199 -23.98 -15.84 4.93
C ASP A 199 -22.51 -16.30 4.85
N PRO A 200 -22.15 -17.14 3.85
CA PRO A 200 -20.80 -17.66 3.71
C PRO A 200 -19.72 -16.59 3.54
N LEU A 201 -20.03 -15.45 2.91
CA LEU A 201 -19.09 -14.34 2.77
C LEU A 201 -18.78 -13.69 4.12
N SER A 202 -19.81 -13.45 4.94
CA SER A 202 -19.65 -12.96 6.32
C SER A 202 -19.00 -13.98 7.25
N ASP A 203 -18.99 -15.26 6.90
CA ASP A 203 -18.35 -16.31 7.69
C ASP A 203 -16.87 -16.54 7.30
N SER A 204 -16.40 -15.90 6.22
CA SER A 204 -15.05 -16.10 5.65
C SER A 204 -13.91 -15.56 6.54
N GLY A 205 -14.17 -14.50 7.32
CA GLY A 205 -13.13 -13.78 8.06
C GLY A 205 -12.24 -12.88 7.19
N ASN A 206 -12.59 -12.68 5.92
CA ASN A 206 -11.81 -11.93 4.90
C ASN A 206 -12.45 -10.57 4.57
N PHE A 207 -12.81 -9.79 5.57
CA PHE A 207 -13.61 -8.59 5.39
C PHE A 207 -12.88 -7.49 4.60
N GLY A 208 -11.56 -7.29 4.83
CA GLY A 208 -10.77 -6.35 4.05
C GLY A 208 -10.62 -6.76 2.58
N THR A 209 -10.53 -8.07 2.29
CA THR A 209 -10.57 -8.58 0.91
C THR A 209 -11.94 -8.36 0.28
N LEU A 210 -13.02 -8.61 1.02
CA LEU A 210 -14.39 -8.36 0.55
C LEU A 210 -14.67 -6.86 0.33
N ASP A 211 -14.04 -5.97 1.10
CA ASP A 211 -14.12 -4.53 0.88
C ASP A 211 -13.54 -4.14 -0.48
N THR A 212 -12.39 -4.73 -0.86
CA THR A 212 -11.80 -4.49 -2.20
C THR A 212 -12.65 -5.08 -3.31
N VAL A 213 -13.28 -6.25 -3.10
CA VAL A 213 -14.26 -6.81 -4.04
C VAL A 213 -15.46 -5.87 -4.20
N ARG A 214 -16.02 -5.38 -3.08
CA ARG A 214 -17.16 -4.45 -3.12
C ARG A 214 -16.81 -3.12 -3.79
N ALA A 215 -15.60 -2.60 -3.57
CA ALA A 215 -15.12 -1.42 -4.28
C ALA A 215 -15.07 -1.65 -5.80
N LEU A 216 -14.61 -2.82 -6.24
CA LEU A 216 -14.58 -3.18 -7.66
C LEU A 216 -16.00 -3.34 -8.25
N GLU A 217 -16.93 -3.95 -7.52
CA GLU A 217 -18.34 -4.01 -7.93
C GLU A 217 -18.94 -2.59 -8.06
N TRP A 218 -18.65 -1.71 -7.09
CA TRP A 218 -19.08 -0.32 -7.15
C TRP A 218 -18.49 0.41 -8.36
N ILE A 219 -17.21 0.16 -8.70
CA ILE A 219 -16.56 0.70 -9.90
C ILE A 219 -17.29 0.23 -11.16
N GLN A 220 -17.64 -1.05 -11.28
CA GLN A 220 -18.42 -1.56 -12.41
C GLN A 220 -19.76 -0.83 -12.58
N ASP A 221 -20.43 -0.52 -11.47
CA ASP A 221 -21.76 0.11 -11.48
C ASP A 221 -21.70 1.63 -11.73
N ASN A 222 -20.60 2.34 -11.34
CA ASN A 222 -20.63 3.80 -11.21
C ASN A 222 -19.51 4.56 -11.94
N ILE A 223 -18.40 3.89 -12.33
CA ILE A 223 -17.21 4.63 -12.79
C ILE A 223 -17.43 5.38 -14.11
N SER A 224 -18.44 4.97 -14.89
CA SER A 224 -18.85 5.67 -16.11
C SER A 224 -19.32 7.10 -15.85
N ASP A 225 -19.94 7.36 -14.69
CA ASP A 225 -20.36 8.71 -14.29
C ASP A 225 -19.15 9.64 -14.05
N PHE A 226 -18.00 9.05 -13.77
CA PHE A 226 -16.71 9.74 -13.62
C PHE A 226 -15.88 9.72 -14.92
N GLY A 227 -16.43 9.19 -16.02
CA GLY A 227 -15.78 9.09 -17.33
C GLY A 227 -14.76 7.95 -17.43
N GLY A 228 -14.81 6.96 -16.53
CA GLY A 228 -14.04 5.74 -16.63
C GLY A 228 -14.76 4.64 -17.41
N ASP A 229 -14.00 3.72 -17.97
CA ASP A 229 -14.50 2.55 -18.70
C ASP A 229 -14.57 1.34 -17.74
N PRO A 230 -15.78 0.88 -17.35
CA PRO A 230 -15.93 -0.29 -16.48
C PRO A 230 -15.41 -1.58 -17.12
N ASP A 231 -15.34 -1.67 -18.45
CA ASP A 231 -14.79 -2.80 -19.18
C ASP A 231 -13.26 -2.71 -19.35
N ASN A 232 -12.61 -1.70 -18.79
CA ASN A 232 -11.16 -1.48 -18.86
C ASN A 232 -10.56 -1.11 -17.50
N VAL A 233 -10.63 -2.01 -16.54
CA VAL A 233 -10.19 -1.82 -15.16
C VAL A 233 -8.88 -2.56 -14.91
N THR A 234 -7.85 -1.84 -14.45
CA THR A 234 -6.57 -2.39 -14.00
C THR A 234 -6.47 -2.26 -12.48
N ILE A 235 -6.35 -3.38 -11.76
CA ILE A 235 -6.10 -3.38 -10.31
C ILE A 235 -4.60 -3.34 -10.04
N THR A 236 -4.20 -2.50 -9.08
CA THR A 236 -2.81 -2.32 -8.73
C THR A 236 -2.64 -2.16 -7.23
N GLY A 237 -1.45 -2.42 -6.74
CA GLY A 237 -1.12 -2.19 -5.34
C GLY A 237 0.30 -2.57 -5.03
N GLU A 238 0.81 -1.97 -3.97
CA GLU A 238 2.18 -2.21 -3.50
C GLU A 238 2.15 -2.89 -2.13
N SER A 239 3.17 -3.72 -1.84
CA SER A 239 3.32 -4.39 -0.55
C SER A 239 2.08 -5.24 -0.21
N ALA A 240 1.40 -4.95 0.91
CA ALA A 240 0.13 -5.58 1.26
C ALA A 240 -0.97 -5.32 0.21
N GLY A 241 -0.94 -4.18 -0.49
CA GLY A 241 -1.81 -3.91 -1.64
C GLY A 241 -1.52 -4.84 -2.81
N GLY A 242 -0.26 -5.06 -3.16
CA GLY A 242 0.16 -6.06 -4.15
C GLY A 242 -0.21 -7.49 -3.74
N HIS A 243 -0.12 -7.80 -2.43
CA HIS A 243 -0.65 -9.03 -1.87
C HIS A 243 -2.18 -9.17 -2.08
N ASN A 244 -2.93 -8.10 -1.85
CA ASN A 244 -4.38 -8.09 -2.06
C ASN A 244 -4.74 -8.24 -3.55
N VAL A 245 -3.96 -7.62 -4.47
CA VAL A 245 -4.08 -7.88 -5.92
C VAL A 245 -3.93 -9.37 -6.23
N LEU A 246 -2.89 -10.02 -5.72
CA LEU A 246 -2.66 -11.45 -5.93
C LEU A 246 -3.77 -12.32 -5.29
N ASN A 247 -4.32 -11.92 -4.14
CA ASN A 247 -5.48 -12.59 -3.55
C ASN A 247 -6.73 -12.48 -4.45
N LEU A 248 -6.98 -11.31 -5.05
CA LEU A 248 -8.07 -11.15 -6.02
C LEU A 248 -7.83 -12.02 -7.27
N MET A 249 -6.57 -12.14 -7.72
CA MET A 249 -6.22 -13.02 -8.84
C MET A 249 -6.61 -14.49 -8.58
N VAL A 250 -6.35 -15.01 -7.37
CA VAL A 250 -6.66 -16.42 -7.03
C VAL A 250 -8.09 -16.65 -6.53
N SER A 251 -8.95 -15.63 -6.58
CA SER A 251 -10.32 -15.65 -6.08
C SER A 251 -11.36 -15.44 -7.19
N PRO A 252 -11.35 -16.22 -8.29
CA PRO A 252 -12.24 -15.96 -9.44
C PRO A 252 -13.73 -16.06 -9.11
N GLN A 253 -14.08 -16.73 -8.01
CA GLN A 253 -15.47 -16.84 -7.55
C GLN A 253 -15.95 -15.55 -6.86
N ALA A 254 -15.06 -14.79 -6.23
CA ALA A 254 -15.39 -13.56 -5.53
C ALA A 254 -15.17 -12.30 -6.41
N SER A 255 -14.20 -12.35 -7.33
CA SER A 255 -13.75 -11.16 -8.07
C SER A 255 -13.70 -11.34 -9.60
N GLY A 256 -14.22 -12.47 -10.12
CA GLY A 256 -14.18 -12.75 -11.56
C GLY A 256 -14.97 -11.75 -12.39
N GLY A 257 -14.32 -11.18 -13.42
CA GLY A 257 -14.92 -10.21 -14.32
C GLY A 257 -14.99 -8.77 -13.79
N LEU A 258 -14.48 -8.50 -12.57
CA LEU A 258 -14.47 -7.15 -11.99
C LEU A 258 -13.24 -6.33 -12.40
N PHE A 259 -12.24 -6.95 -12.99
CA PHE A 259 -11.05 -6.29 -13.51
C PHE A 259 -10.49 -7.04 -14.73
N HIS A 260 -9.71 -6.34 -15.53
CA HIS A 260 -9.25 -6.78 -16.84
C HIS A 260 -7.72 -6.89 -16.93
N ARG A 261 -7.00 -6.28 -15.98
CA ARG A 261 -5.53 -6.32 -15.83
C ARG A 261 -5.14 -6.21 -14.37
N ALA A 262 -3.92 -6.63 -14.06
CA ALA A 262 -3.39 -6.57 -12.70
C ALA A 262 -1.93 -6.10 -12.70
N MET A 263 -1.53 -5.41 -11.62
CA MET A 263 -0.12 -5.09 -11.34
C MET A 263 0.14 -5.27 -9.85
N ALA A 264 1.04 -6.17 -9.49
CA ALA A 264 1.45 -6.39 -8.11
C ALA A 264 2.90 -5.90 -7.92
N GLN A 265 3.04 -4.79 -7.18
CA GLN A 265 4.32 -4.16 -6.86
C GLN A 265 4.77 -4.68 -5.50
N SER A 266 5.92 -5.31 -5.42
CA SER A 266 6.51 -5.85 -4.18
C SER A 266 5.52 -6.68 -3.36
N GLY A 267 4.55 -7.32 -4.03
CA GLY A 267 3.52 -8.15 -3.41
C GLY A 267 4.14 -9.39 -2.80
N SER A 268 3.70 -9.75 -1.61
CA SER A 268 4.04 -11.02 -0.98
C SER A 268 2.78 -11.82 -0.73
N MET A 269 2.82 -13.13 -0.79
CA MET A 269 1.63 -13.93 -0.57
C MET A 269 1.68 -14.67 0.76
N ASN A 270 0.91 -14.16 1.71
CA ASN A 270 0.79 -14.72 3.05
C ASN A 270 -0.68 -15.02 3.36
N THR A 271 -1.16 -16.19 2.96
CA THR A 271 -2.45 -16.71 3.40
C THR A 271 -2.33 -17.44 4.74
N ARG A 272 -3.42 -17.54 5.46
CA ARG A 272 -3.49 -18.23 6.76
C ARG A 272 -4.54 -19.32 6.72
N SER A 273 -4.22 -20.48 7.28
CA SER A 273 -5.24 -21.50 7.51
C SER A 273 -6.32 -20.98 8.48
N THR A 274 -7.54 -21.49 8.37
CA THR A 274 -8.63 -21.18 9.30
C THR A 274 -8.24 -21.45 10.76
N ALA A 275 -7.45 -22.50 11.01
CA ALA A 275 -6.97 -22.83 12.36
C ALA A 275 -6.03 -21.73 12.91
N THR A 276 -5.08 -21.25 12.11
CA THR A 276 -4.17 -20.16 12.48
C THR A 276 -4.93 -18.85 12.67
N ALA A 277 -5.87 -18.54 11.78
CA ALA A 277 -6.69 -17.33 11.85
C ALA A 277 -7.57 -17.33 13.10
N ARG A 278 -8.18 -18.47 13.45
CA ARG A 278 -8.95 -18.64 14.70
C ARG A 278 -8.07 -18.45 15.95
N ALA A 279 -6.87 -19.05 15.98
CA ALA A 279 -5.96 -18.86 17.11
C ALA A 279 -5.58 -17.38 17.29
N SER A 280 -5.34 -16.65 16.20
CA SER A 280 -5.11 -15.21 16.24
C SER A 280 -6.34 -14.44 16.75
N ALA A 281 -7.53 -14.79 16.30
CA ALA A 281 -8.78 -14.14 16.75
C ALA A 281 -9.03 -14.35 18.25
N ASN A 282 -8.79 -15.56 18.77
CA ASN A 282 -8.84 -15.83 20.20
C ASN A 282 -7.88 -14.93 20.98
N GLN A 283 -6.65 -14.82 20.51
CA GLN A 283 -5.64 -13.99 21.13
C GLN A 283 -6.02 -12.49 21.12
N HIS A 284 -6.58 -12.00 20.02
CA HIS A 284 -7.08 -10.62 19.94
C HIS A 284 -8.24 -10.38 20.93
N ALA A 285 -9.15 -11.35 21.08
CA ALA A 285 -10.22 -11.27 22.06
C ALA A 285 -9.66 -11.22 23.50
N GLU A 286 -8.67 -12.05 23.83
CA GLU A 286 -8.00 -12.05 25.14
C GLU A 286 -7.28 -10.71 25.41
N TRP A 287 -6.63 -10.13 24.44
CA TRP A 287 -5.99 -8.82 24.56
C TRP A 287 -7.01 -7.70 24.79
N LEU A 288 -8.14 -7.72 24.06
CA LEU A 288 -9.22 -6.77 24.26
C LEU A 288 -9.83 -6.90 25.68
N ILE A 289 -10.09 -8.13 26.12
CA ILE A 289 -10.57 -8.39 27.49
C ILE A 289 -9.59 -7.81 28.53
N ARG A 290 -8.29 -8.06 28.37
CA ARG A 290 -7.27 -7.50 29.27
C ARG A 290 -7.31 -5.97 29.26
N LEU A 291 -7.28 -5.34 28.10
CA LEU A 291 -7.30 -3.89 27.98
C LEU A 291 -8.52 -3.28 28.69
N LEU A 292 -9.71 -3.85 28.47
CA LEU A 292 -10.94 -3.32 29.03
C LEU A 292 -11.07 -3.58 30.54
N GLU A 293 -10.66 -4.75 31.03
CA GLU A 293 -10.66 -5.06 32.47
C GLU A 293 -9.60 -4.27 33.23
N ASP A 294 -8.37 -4.13 32.67
CA ASP A 294 -7.30 -3.33 33.27
C ASP A 294 -7.69 -1.84 33.40
N ARG A 295 -8.49 -1.31 32.46
CA ARG A 295 -9.07 0.05 32.56
C ARG A 295 -10.09 0.18 33.70
N LYS A 296 -10.85 -0.87 33.99
CA LYS A 296 -11.81 -0.86 35.12
C LYS A 296 -11.11 -0.97 36.49
N THR A 297 -10.03 -1.73 36.55
CA THR A 297 -9.28 -2.01 37.78
C THR A 297 -7.77 -1.81 37.60
N PRO A 298 -7.29 -0.56 37.39
CA PRO A 298 -5.86 -0.30 37.09
C PRO A 298 -4.91 -0.79 38.18
N GLU A 299 -5.35 -0.80 39.43
CA GLU A 299 -4.55 -1.22 40.59
C GLU A 299 -4.35 -2.76 40.64
N THR A 300 -5.16 -3.51 39.92
CA THR A 300 -5.14 -4.99 39.91
C THR A 300 -5.36 -5.52 38.51
N PRO A 301 -4.40 -5.31 37.58
CA PRO A 301 -4.56 -5.77 36.20
C PRO A 301 -4.69 -7.29 36.14
N ILE A 302 -5.50 -7.78 35.21
CA ILE A 302 -5.71 -9.21 35.03
C ILE A 302 -4.54 -9.86 34.29
N THR A 303 -4.28 -11.10 34.59
CA THR A 303 -3.28 -11.91 33.90
C THR A 303 -3.79 -12.42 32.53
N ALA A 304 -2.89 -12.85 31.66
CA ALA A 304 -3.26 -13.50 30.41
C ALA A 304 -4.13 -14.73 30.64
N ALA A 305 -3.82 -15.56 31.65
CA ALA A 305 -4.61 -16.75 31.98
C ALA A 305 -6.04 -16.41 32.41
N GLN A 306 -6.25 -15.31 33.15
CA GLN A 306 -7.58 -14.84 33.51
C GLN A 306 -8.37 -14.36 32.27
N ALA A 307 -7.71 -13.65 31.34
CA ALA A 307 -8.34 -13.24 30.10
C ALA A 307 -8.75 -14.46 29.23
N THR A 308 -7.89 -15.47 29.15
CA THR A 308 -8.21 -16.74 28.47
C THR A 308 -9.43 -17.41 29.11
N GLN A 309 -9.46 -17.51 30.44
CA GLN A 309 -10.61 -18.08 31.16
C GLN A 309 -11.90 -17.29 30.87
N MET A 310 -11.86 -15.96 30.92
CA MET A 310 -13.02 -15.10 30.63
C MET A 310 -13.52 -15.29 29.20
N ARG A 311 -12.60 -15.38 28.22
CA ARG A 311 -12.97 -15.67 26.84
C ARG A 311 -13.69 -17.01 26.72
N GLU A 312 -13.14 -18.07 27.32
CA GLU A 312 -13.73 -19.42 27.30
C GLU A 312 -15.11 -19.47 27.98
N GLU A 313 -15.29 -18.75 29.08
CA GLU A 313 -16.59 -18.62 29.76
C GLU A 313 -17.61 -17.89 28.86
N MET A 314 -17.21 -16.82 28.15
CA MET A 314 -18.08 -16.11 27.21
C MET A 314 -18.39 -16.96 25.96
N GLU A 315 -17.43 -17.71 25.42
CA GLU A 315 -17.68 -18.66 24.33
C GLU A 315 -18.70 -19.73 24.76
N ALA A 316 -18.52 -20.34 25.93
CA ALA A 316 -19.45 -21.35 26.45
C ALA A 316 -20.86 -20.77 26.69
N ALA A 317 -20.97 -19.50 27.04
CA ALA A 317 -22.24 -18.80 27.22
C ALA A 317 -22.83 -18.26 25.90
N GLY A 318 -22.09 -18.28 24.78
CA GLY A 318 -22.50 -17.70 23.50
C GLY A 318 -22.58 -16.18 23.51
N THR A 319 -21.82 -15.49 24.37
CA THR A 319 -21.85 -14.03 24.56
C THR A 319 -20.59 -13.32 24.04
N LEU A 320 -19.56 -14.05 23.63
CA LEU A 320 -18.30 -13.44 23.19
C LEU A 320 -18.49 -12.56 21.95
N GLY A 321 -19.26 -13.00 20.97
CA GLY A 321 -19.51 -12.23 19.75
C GLY A 321 -20.17 -10.87 20.02
N GLU A 322 -21.15 -10.83 20.94
CA GLU A 322 -21.79 -9.58 21.39
C GLU A 322 -20.79 -8.69 22.14
N TYR A 323 -20.01 -9.25 23.04
CA TYR A 323 -18.95 -8.52 23.77
C TYR A 323 -17.95 -7.86 22.82
N LEU A 324 -17.48 -8.59 21.81
CA LEU A 324 -16.51 -8.09 20.82
C LEU A 324 -17.10 -6.97 19.94
N ARG A 325 -18.38 -7.08 19.55
CA ARG A 325 -19.06 -6.03 18.75
C ARG A 325 -19.41 -4.79 19.55
N ALA A 326 -19.63 -4.92 20.86
CA ALA A 326 -19.92 -3.79 21.73
C ALA A 326 -18.68 -2.92 22.04
N ALA A 327 -17.49 -3.44 21.85
CA ALA A 327 -16.26 -2.66 22.05
C ALA A 327 -16.04 -1.65 20.92
N GLU A 328 -15.36 -0.54 21.22
CA GLU A 328 -14.92 0.39 20.19
C GLU A 328 -13.85 -0.25 19.28
N GLY A 329 -13.91 0.00 17.97
CA GLY A 329 -12.91 -0.52 17.04
C GLY A 329 -11.48 -0.09 17.38
N ARG A 330 -11.32 1.16 17.87
CA ARG A 330 -10.04 1.67 18.37
C ARG A 330 -9.52 0.91 19.59
N ASP A 331 -10.38 0.39 20.47
CA ASP A 331 -9.96 -0.42 21.62
C ASP A 331 -9.40 -1.77 21.18
N LEU A 332 -9.99 -2.38 20.16
CA LEU A 332 -9.47 -3.61 19.58
C LEU A 332 -8.06 -3.40 18.99
N TYR A 333 -7.85 -2.30 18.26
CA TYR A 333 -6.54 -1.94 17.74
C TYR A 333 -5.53 -1.62 18.85
N GLN A 334 -5.95 -0.86 19.87
CA GLN A 334 -5.11 -0.54 21.03
C GLN A 334 -4.69 -1.81 21.78
N ALA A 335 -5.59 -2.80 21.91
CA ALA A 335 -5.28 -4.08 22.53
C ALA A 335 -4.21 -4.82 21.73
N VAL A 336 -4.36 -4.91 20.41
CA VAL A 336 -3.36 -5.52 19.54
C VAL A 336 -2.02 -4.77 19.63
N PHE A 337 -2.04 -3.45 19.61
CA PHE A 337 -0.82 -2.62 19.71
C PHE A 337 -0.08 -2.87 21.03
N ASN A 338 -0.80 -2.95 22.16
CA ASN A 338 -0.20 -3.08 23.49
C ASN A 338 0.44 -4.45 23.73
N TYR A 339 -0.07 -5.52 23.11
CA TYR A 339 0.30 -6.90 23.45
C TYR A 339 0.95 -7.66 22.30
N SER A 340 1.01 -7.08 21.10
CA SER A 340 1.63 -7.69 19.92
C SER A 340 2.83 -6.88 19.44
N SER A 341 3.89 -7.56 19.02
CA SER A 341 4.82 -7.00 18.04
C SER A 341 4.12 -6.91 16.68
N LEU A 342 4.66 -6.12 15.75
CA LEU A 342 4.15 -5.95 14.38
C LEU A 342 3.58 -7.26 13.80
N SER A 343 2.25 -7.33 13.64
CA SER A 343 1.58 -8.44 12.97
C SER A 343 1.10 -7.96 11.60
N ALA A 344 1.59 -8.57 10.53
CA ALA A 344 0.95 -8.45 9.22
C ALA A 344 -0.35 -9.24 9.24
N TYR A 345 -1.40 -8.67 8.64
CA TYR A 345 -2.67 -9.37 8.43
C TYR A 345 -2.72 -9.89 7.00
N GLY A 346 -3.23 -11.09 6.83
CA GLY A 346 -3.34 -11.74 5.54
C GLY A 346 -4.63 -12.53 5.41
N ALA A 347 -4.98 -12.82 4.17
CA ALA A 347 -6.19 -13.53 3.81
C ALA A 347 -6.28 -14.92 4.45
N VAL A 348 -7.48 -15.31 4.83
CA VAL A 348 -7.80 -16.62 5.44
C VAL A 348 -8.24 -17.57 4.34
N GLU A 349 -7.63 -18.75 4.28
CA GLU A 349 -8.04 -19.84 3.37
C GLU A 349 -9.35 -20.47 3.85
N ASP A 350 -10.44 -19.74 3.68
CA ASP A 350 -11.79 -20.13 4.12
C ASP A 350 -12.51 -21.05 3.12
N GLY A 351 -12.01 -21.13 1.88
CA GLY A 351 -12.59 -21.93 0.81
C GLY A 351 -13.74 -21.26 0.05
N THR A 352 -14.18 -20.07 0.49
CA THR A 352 -15.26 -19.28 -0.14
C THR A 352 -14.71 -18.06 -0.84
N VAL A 353 -14.04 -17.17 -0.10
CA VAL A 353 -13.38 -15.96 -0.63
C VAL A 353 -11.98 -16.31 -1.10
N ILE A 354 -11.19 -16.95 -0.26
CA ILE A 354 -9.84 -17.41 -0.58
C ILE A 354 -9.84 -18.94 -0.64
N PRO A 355 -9.52 -19.51 -1.81
CA PRO A 355 -9.46 -20.97 -1.96
C PRO A 355 -8.46 -21.61 -1.00
N GLY A 356 -8.79 -22.79 -0.47
CA GLY A 356 -7.86 -23.55 0.35
C GLY A 356 -6.70 -24.14 -0.44
N GLY A 357 -5.57 -24.39 0.26
CA GLY A 357 -4.37 -24.99 -0.32
C GLY A 357 -3.35 -24.00 -0.88
N GLY A 358 -3.56 -22.70 -0.63
CA GLY A 358 -2.68 -21.63 -1.07
C GLY A 358 -2.78 -21.32 -2.57
N TRP A 359 -2.00 -20.40 -3.02
CA TRP A 359 -2.06 -19.81 -4.36
C TRP A 359 -1.21 -20.54 -5.42
N ILE A 360 -0.11 -21.20 -5.02
CA ILE A 360 0.75 -21.96 -5.99
C ILE A 360 -0.06 -22.99 -6.78
N PRO A 361 -0.87 -23.86 -6.17
CA PRO A 361 -1.69 -24.81 -6.94
C PRO A 361 -2.65 -24.12 -7.92
N ARG A 362 -3.16 -22.94 -7.59
CA ARG A 362 -4.06 -22.18 -8.45
C ARG A 362 -3.36 -21.63 -9.69
N PHE A 363 -2.20 -20.97 -9.51
CA PHE A 363 -1.41 -20.50 -10.64
C PHE A 363 -0.88 -21.67 -11.49
N THR A 364 -0.48 -22.77 -10.86
CA THR A 364 -0.03 -23.98 -11.57
C THR A 364 -1.13 -24.60 -12.42
N SER A 365 -2.36 -24.65 -11.93
CA SER A 365 -3.49 -25.27 -12.64
C SER A 365 -4.19 -24.34 -13.65
N GLY A 366 -3.92 -23.03 -13.62
CA GLY A 366 -4.64 -22.04 -14.41
C GLY A 366 -6.00 -21.63 -13.82
N ASP A 367 -6.30 -22.02 -12.56
CA ASP A 367 -7.57 -21.70 -11.87
C ASP A 367 -7.44 -20.36 -11.13
N PHE A 368 -7.32 -19.28 -11.88
CA PHE A 368 -7.23 -17.90 -11.38
C PHE A 368 -7.87 -16.92 -12.38
N ASN A 369 -8.07 -15.66 -12.02
CA ASN A 369 -8.48 -14.59 -12.94
C ASN A 369 -7.37 -14.36 -13.96
N ASN A 370 -7.50 -15.00 -15.12
CA ASN A 370 -6.48 -15.04 -16.17
C ASN A 370 -6.49 -13.76 -17.01
N VAL A 371 -5.92 -12.68 -16.46
CA VAL A 371 -5.76 -11.36 -17.08
C VAL A 371 -4.29 -11.00 -17.23
N PRO A 372 -3.93 -10.10 -18.17
CA PRO A 372 -2.57 -9.55 -18.26
C PRO A 372 -2.08 -9.04 -16.91
N ILE A 373 -0.78 -9.30 -16.60
CA ILE A 373 -0.22 -8.93 -15.30
C ILE A 373 1.21 -8.41 -15.41
N ILE A 374 1.50 -7.37 -14.60
CA ILE A 374 2.85 -6.91 -14.28
C ILE A 374 3.18 -7.34 -12.84
N LEU A 375 4.35 -7.94 -12.65
CA LEU A 375 4.93 -8.30 -11.35
C LEU A 375 6.24 -7.54 -11.16
N GLY A 376 6.46 -6.94 -10.00
CA GLY A 376 7.69 -6.21 -9.77
C GLY A 376 8.19 -6.25 -8.34
N ALA A 377 9.47 -5.94 -8.18
CA ALA A 377 10.14 -5.78 -6.90
C ALA A 377 11.27 -4.77 -7.00
N ASN A 378 11.69 -4.27 -5.85
CA ASN A 378 12.81 -3.36 -5.70
C ASN A 378 14.09 -4.12 -5.33
N GLU A 379 15.25 -3.66 -5.81
CA GLU A 379 16.53 -4.36 -5.61
C GLU A 379 16.89 -4.56 -4.14
N TYR A 380 16.52 -3.60 -3.27
CA TYR A 380 16.87 -3.57 -1.85
C TYR A 380 15.65 -3.63 -0.92
N GLU A 381 14.60 -4.38 -1.27
CA GLU A 381 13.35 -4.50 -0.49
C GLU A 381 13.57 -4.51 1.03
N GLN A 382 14.56 -5.29 1.49
CA GLN A 382 14.78 -5.50 2.91
C GLN A 382 15.39 -4.31 3.64
N LYS A 383 16.07 -3.40 2.94
CA LYS A 383 16.64 -2.21 3.59
C LYS A 383 15.59 -1.34 4.28
N SER A 384 14.38 -1.23 3.73
CA SER A 384 13.28 -0.51 4.40
C SER A 384 12.84 -1.15 5.72
N PHE A 385 13.00 -2.45 5.88
CA PHE A 385 12.61 -3.18 7.07
C PHE A 385 13.74 -3.37 8.08
N MET A 386 14.99 -3.43 7.63
CA MET A 386 16.14 -3.70 8.49
C MET A 386 16.24 -2.74 9.67
N PRO A 387 16.04 -1.41 9.54
CA PRO A 387 16.02 -0.51 10.68
C PRO A 387 14.88 -0.78 11.66
N LEU A 388 13.73 -1.29 11.18
CA LEU A 388 12.56 -1.56 12.01
C LEU A 388 12.66 -2.89 12.76
N TYR A 389 13.34 -3.88 12.18
CA TYR A 389 13.50 -5.24 12.74
C TYR A 389 14.86 -5.48 13.37
N GLY A 390 15.55 -4.43 13.77
CA GLY A 390 16.93 -4.41 14.19
C GLY A 390 17.42 -5.55 15.11
N GLY A 391 16.58 -6.03 16.04
CA GLY A 391 16.90 -7.19 16.88
C GLY A 391 16.96 -8.51 16.13
N ALA A 392 16.14 -8.68 15.10
CA ALA A 392 16.08 -9.93 14.31
C ALA A 392 17.32 -10.08 13.42
N VAL A 393 17.74 -9.04 12.73
CA VAL A 393 18.96 -9.07 11.89
C VAL A 393 20.20 -9.32 12.75
N LYS A 394 20.31 -8.67 13.90
CA LYS A 394 21.41 -8.89 14.84
C LYS A 394 21.46 -10.33 15.38
N ASN A 395 20.31 -10.94 15.66
CA ASN A 395 20.22 -12.31 16.14
C ASN A 395 20.57 -13.34 15.07
N LEU A 396 20.38 -12.98 13.79
CA LEU A 396 20.65 -13.85 12.66
C LEU A 396 22.12 -13.79 12.19
N LEU A 397 22.82 -12.71 12.55
CA LEU A 397 24.24 -12.51 12.29
C LEU A 397 24.98 -12.28 13.62
N PRO A 398 25.02 -13.29 14.52
CA PRO A 398 25.50 -13.12 15.89
C PRO A 398 26.98 -12.71 16.01
N ASN A 399 27.74 -12.84 14.92
CA ASN A 399 29.15 -12.51 14.84
C ASN A 399 29.45 -11.13 14.25
N VAL A 400 28.41 -10.37 13.86
CA VAL A 400 28.61 -8.99 13.41
C VAL A 400 28.74 -8.10 14.64
N PRO A 401 29.90 -7.48 14.85
CA PRO A 401 30.04 -6.52 15.95
C PRO A 401 29.13 -5.32 15.65
N SER A 402 28.25 -5.01 16.57
CA SER A 402 27.49 -3.76 16.55
C SER A 402 28.10 -2.80 17.59
N ALA A 403 27.96 -1.52 17.39
CA ALA A 403 28.37 -0.52 18.36
C ALA A 403 27.72 -0.83 19.72
N PRO A 404 28.46 -0.83 20.83
CA PRO A 404 27.90 -1.11 22.13
C PRO A 404 26.76 -0.17 22.50
N GLY A 405 25.60 -0.72 22.85
CA GLY A 405 24.42 0.05 23.23
C GLY A 405 23.62 0.65 22.08
N LYS A 406 24.00 0.38 20.84
CA LYS A 406 23.26 0.78 19.63
C LYS A 406 22.44 -0.38 19.08
N THR A 407 21.40 -0.05 18.35
CA THR A 407 20.52 -1.00 17.68
C THR A 407 20.38 -0.61 16.20
N TRP A 408 19.91 -1.52 15.36
CA TRP A 408 19.60 -1.19 13.96
C TRP A 408 18.53 -0.09 13.84
N LEU A 409 17.68 0.07 14.86
CA LEU A 409 16.69 1.14 14.91
C LEU A 409 17.32 2.54 14.93
N ASP A 410 18.55 2.66 15.47
CA ASP A 410 19.31 3.91 15.47
C ASP A 410 19.68 4.38 14.05
N LEU A 411 19.62 3.49 13.03
CA LEU A 411 19.74 3.87 11.62
C LEU A 411 18.64 4.83 11.15
N LEU A 412 17.46 4.81 11.78
CA LEU A 412 16.41 5.78 11.50
C LEU A 412 16.86 7.20 11.88
N ASP A 413 17.54 7.35 13.02
CA ASP A 413 18.06 8.65 13.46
C ASP A 413 19.19 9.13 12.53
N VAL A 414 20.02 8.22 12.03
CA VAL A 414 21.04 8.54 11.00
C VAL A 414 20.39 9.05 9.73
N ALA A 415 19.34 8.34 9.25
CA ALA A 415 18.70 8.65 7.97
C ALA A 415 17.86 9.94 8.03
N PHE A 416 17.15 10.21 9.14
CA PHE A 416 16.10 11.22 9.19
C PHE A 416 16.47 12.51 9.93
N ASP A 417 17.32 12.48 10.94
CA ASP A 417 17.59 13.67 11.76
C ASP A 417 19.07 14.02 11.94
N GLY A 418 19.96 13.15 11.49
CA GLY A 418 21.41 13.39 11.55
C GLY A 418 21.97 13.49 12.99
N THR A 419 21.22 13.03 14.00
CA THR A 419 21.68 13.03 15.39
C THR A 419 22.78 12.00 15.63
N GLN A 420 22.90 11.02 14.75
CA GLN A 420 23.93 10.00 14.73
C GLN A 420 24.55 9.92 13.34
N THR A 421 25.76 9.41 13.27
CA THR A 421 26.44 9.09 12.01
C THR A 421 26.32 7.59 11.71
N LEU A 422 26.55 7.20 10.47
CA LEU A 422 26.59 5.79 10.10
C LEU A 422 27.61 5.01 10.92
N ASP A 423 28.78 5.63 11.23
CA ASP A 423 29.84 5.03 12.03
C ASP A 423 29.45 4.83 13.51
N ASP A 424 28.50 5.58 14.04
CA ASP A 424 27.96 5.38 15.37
C ASP A 424 27.14 4.09 15.50
N VAL A 425 26.54 3.63 14.42
CA VAL A 425 25.66 2.44 14.38
C VAL A 425 26.35 1.25 13.73
N LEU A 426 27.07 1.47 12.63
CA LEU A 426 27.85 0.48 11.88
C LEU A 426 29.33 0.88 11.87
N PRO A 427 30.06 0.64 12.99
CA PRO A 427 31.37 1.25 13.21
C PRO A 427 32.50 0.64 12.38
N THR A 428 32.32 -0.55 11.82
CA THR A 428 33.34 -1.20 10.99
C THR A 428 32.89 -1.34 9.54
N GLN A 429 33.85 -1.45 8.64
CA GLN A 429 33.54 -1.73 7.25
C GLN A 429 32.81 -3.08 7.10
N GLN A 430 33.16 -4.08 7.89
CA GLN A 430 32.46 -5.36 7.91
C GLN A 430 30.99 -5.23 8.29
N ASP A 431 30.63 -4.36 9.28
CA ASP A 431 29.23 -4.12 9.64
C ASP A 431 28.46 -3.50 8.46
N LYS A 432 29.08 -2.55 7.75
CA LYS A 432 28.49 -1.92 6.56
C LYS A 432 28.35 -2.91 5.42
N ASP A 433 29.38 -3.73 5.16
CA ASP A 433 29.35 -4.77 4.11
C ASP A 433 28.25 -5.80 4.40
N VAL A 434 28.08 -6.21 5.65
CA VAL A 434 27.02 -7.16 6.04
C VAL A 434 25.64 -6.55 5.89
N TYR A 435 25.47 -5.26 6.25
CA TYR A 435 24.22 -4.56 6.02
C TYR A 435 23.86 -4.53 4.53
N GLU A 436 24.81 -4.12 3.69
CA GLU A 436 24.66 -4.06 2.24
C GLU A 436 24.34 -5.43 1.63
N ILE A 437 25.15 -6.44 1.94
CA ILE A 437 24.97 -7.83 1.48
C ILE A 437 23.60 -8.37 1.87
N THR A 438 23.15 -8.11 3.10
CA THR A 438 21.86 -8.59 3.61
C THR A 438 20.69 -7.87 2.93
N GLY A 439 20.78 -6.56 2.75
CA GLY A 439 19.79 -5.77 2.02
C GLY A 439 19.63 -6.22 0.57
N TYR A 440 20.75 -6.34 -0.14
CA TYR A 440 20.79 -6.77 -1.55
C TYR A 440 20.20 -8.19 -1.74
N HIS A 441 20.77 -9.19 -1.06
CA HIS A 441 20.29 -10.56 -1.22
C HIS A 441 18.86 -10.76 -0.70
N GLY A 442 18.44 -9.93 0.25
CA GLY A 442 17.07 -9.91 0.73
C GLY A 442 16.07 -9.42 -0.33
N GLY A 443 16.40 -8.37 -1.06
CA GLY A 443 15.60 -7.91 -2.20
C GLY A 443 15.55 -8.94 -3.32
N ARG A 444 16.70 -9.53 -3.65
CA ARG A 444 16.77 -10.60 -4.67
C ARG A 444 16.00 -11.87 -4.27
N ALA A 445 15.97 -12.22 -2.99
CA ALA A 445 15.13 -13.33 -2.51
C ALA A 445 13.64 -13.00 -2.60
N TRP A 446 13.27 -11.74 -2.37
CA TRP A 446 11.90 -11.25 -2.58
C TRP A 446 11.51 -11.38 -4.05
N ARG A 447 12.32 -10.85 -4.98
CA ARG A 447 12.11 -10.96 -6.42
C ARG A 447 12.03 -12.43 -6.85
N ALA A 448 13.00 -13.27 -6.45
CA ALA A 448 13.01 -14.70 -6.80
C ALA A 448 11.70 -15.41 -6.47
N LYS A 449 11.12 -15.09 -5.30
CA LYS A 449 9.92 -15.75 -4.79
C LYS A 449 8.62 -15.16 -5.33
N TYR A 450 8.52 -13.84 -5.36
CA TYR A 450 7.25 -13.15 -5.59
C TYR A 450 7.14 -12.52 -6.98
N VAL A 451 8.22 -12.51 -7.75
CA VAL A 451 8.23 -12.08 -9.16
C VAL A 451 8.59 -13.25 -10.06
N ASP A 452 9.83 -13.75 -10.01
CA ASP A 452 10.30 -14.75 -10.96
C ASP A 452 9.52 -16.08 -10.86
N GLN A 453 9.29 -16.60 -9.63
CA GLN A 453 8.52 -17.83 -9.45
C GLN A 453 7.05 -17.65 -9.86
N LEU A 454 6.43 -16.51 -9.55
CA LEU A 454 5.05 -16.24 -9.95
C LEU A 454 4.93 -16.07 -11.47
N ALA A 455 5.84 -15.31 -12.08
CA ALA A 455 5.86 -15.11 -13.51
C ALA A 455 6.04 -16.43 -14.27
N GLU A 456 6.89 -17.33 -13.77
CA GLU A 456 7.05 -18.68 -14.32
C GLU A 456 5.74 -19.48 -14.30
N LEU A 457 4.97 -19.42 -13.22
CA LEU A 457 3.71 -20.14 -13.10
C LEU A 457 2.61 -19.50 -13.94
N ILE A 458 2.47 -18.17 -13.88
CA ILE A 458 1.40 -17.44 -14.55
C ILE A 458 1.59 -17.43 -16.06
N SER A 459 2.81 -17.24 -16.56
CA SER A 459 3.11 -17.20 -18.00
C SER A 459 2.78 -18.49 -18.76
N GLN A 460 2.63 -19.63 -18.06
CA GLN A 460 2.16 -20.87 -18.67
C GLN A 460 0.69 -20.79 -19.13
N HIS A 461 -0.09 -19.84 -18.57
CA HIS A 461 -1.51 -19.67 -18.85
C HIS A 461 -1.81 -18.27 -19.41
N GLN A 462 -1.00 -17.25 -19.06
CA GLN A 462 -1.15 -15.86 -19.46
C GLN A 462 0.13 -15.36 -20.17
N PRO A 463 0.12 -15.26 -21.51
CA PRO A 463 1.31 -14.83 -22.25
C PRO A 463 1.68 -13.35 -22.04
N GLN A 464 0.72 -12.51 -21.64
CA GLN A 464 0.95 -11.11 -21.29
C GLN A 464 1.31 -11.01 -19.77
N THR A 465 2.34 -11.73 -19.37
CA THR A 465 2.95 -11.64 -18.04
C THR A 465 4.26 -10.89 -18.18
N TYR A 466 4.39 -9.77 -17.45
CA TYR A 466 5.56 -8.90 -17.50
C TYR A 466 6.19 -8.82 -16.11
N ALA A 467 7.52 -8.56 -16.07
CA ALA A 467 8.23 -8.44 -14.81
C ALA A 467 9.19 -7.25 -14.83
N TYR A 468 9.36 -6.57 -13.68
CA TYR A 468 10.35 -5.51 -13.51
C TYR A 468 11.20 -5.68 -12.25
N ASP A 469 12.38 -5.03 -12.29
CA ASP A 469 13.34 -4.89 -11.22
C ASP A 469 13.68 -3.39 -11.08
N PHE A 470 13.25 -2.77 -9.99
CA PHE A 470 13.46 -1.34 -9.74
C PHE A 470 14.76 -1.14 -8.94
N ARG A 471 15.70 -0.37 -9.49
CA ARG A 471 17.06 -0.22 -8.95
C ARG A 471 17.43 1.21 -8.57
N TRP A 472 16.64 2.20 -8.93
CA TRP A 472 16.96 3.58 -8.59
C TRP A 472 17.01 3.77 -7.06
N GLY A 473 18.19 4.12 -6.55
CA GLY A 473 18.39 4.27 -5.12
C GLY A 473 19.76 4.78 -4.71
N THR A 474 20.78 4.59 -5.56
CA THR A 474 22.15 5.09 -5.30
C THR A 474 22.24 6.61 -5.45
N GLN A 475 21.29 7.25 -6.14
CA GLN A 475 21.14 8.69 -6.33
C GLN A 475 20.18 9.29 -5.30
N SER A 476 19.54 8.46 -4.47
CA SER A 476 18.64 8.95 -3.45
C SER A 476 19.42 9.73 -2.39
N GLY A 477 18.95 10.89 -2.04
CA GLY A 477 19.68 11.74 -1.10
C GLY A 477 18.77 12.23 0.03
N PRO A 478 19.30 12.92 1.03
CA PRO A 478 20.74 13.15 1.25
C PRO A 478 21.46 11.91 1.84
N ALA A 479 22.76 11.81 1.60
CA ALA A 479 23.56 10.75 2.22
C ALA A 479 23.48 10.83 3.77
N PRO A 480 23.36 9.70 4.49
CA PRO A 480 23.50 8.32 4.01
C PRO A 480 22.17 7.60 3.73
N PHE A 481 21.12 8.33 3.29
CA PHE A 481 19.81 7.74 2.99
C PHE A 481 19.90 6.71 1.85
N ASP A 482 20.72 7.00 0.84
CA ASP A 482 21.08 6.10 -0.26
C ASP A 482 21.60 4.75 0.23
N PHE A 483 22.49 4.77 1.23
CA PHE A 483 23.04 3.57 1.83
C PHE A 483 22.01 2.82 2.68
N ILE A 484 21.22 3.54 3.48
CA ILE A 484 20.29 2.94 4.46
C ILE A 484 19.05 2.35 3.76
N TYR A 485 18.52 3.05 2.78
CA TYR A 485 17.29 2.63 2.08
C TYR A 485 17.55 2.19 0.64
N GLY A 486 18.33 2.95 -0.14
CA GLY A 486 18.55 2.65 -1.56
C GLY A 486 17.24 2.48 -2.33
N ALA A 487 17.20 1.54 -3.26
CA ALA A 487 15.98 1.06 -3.90
C ALA A 487 15.21 0.12 -2.95
N GLY A 488 14.80 0.63 -1.78
CA GLY A 488 14.11 -0.11 -0.74
C GLY A 488 12.64 -0.38 -1.07
N HIS A 489 11.95 -1.09 -0.17
CA HIS A 489 10.52 -1.39 -0.31
C HIS A 489 9.69 -0.12 -0.50
N ALA A 490 8.77 -0.13 -1.46
CA ALA A 490 7.90 0.97 -1.87
C ALA A 490 8.60 2.17 -2.56
N ALA A 491 9.90 2.09 -2.88
CA ALA A 491 10.61 3.19 -3.56
C ALA A 491 10.06 3.45 -4.98
N ASP A 492 9.56 2.44 -5.67
CA ASP A 492 8.97 2.50 -7.01
C ASP A 492 7.59 3.19 -7.06
N VAL A 493 6.87 3.29 -5.94
CA VAL A 493 5.51 3.86 -5.88
C VAL A 493 5.47 5.29 -6.40
N SER A 494 6.38 6.15 -5.92
CA SER A 494 6.45 7.55 -6.36
C SER A 494 6.83 7.72 -7.83
N PHE A 495 7.41 6.69 -8.45
CA PHE A 495 7.73 6.70 -9.88
C PHE A 495 6.52 6.33 -10.73
N PHE A 496 5.71 5.38 -10.32
CA PHE A 496 4.47 5.04 -11.01
C PHE A 496 3.35 6.07 -10.79
N PHE A 497 3.36 6.83 -9.68
CA PHE A 497 2.41 7.92 -9.45
C PHE A 497 2.89 9.27 -10.01
N GLY A 498 4.17 9.41 -10.35
CA GLY A 498 4.78 10.67 -10.79
C GLY A 498 4.88 11.72 -9.68
N ALA A 499 4.50 11.38 -8.46
CA ALA A 499 4.50 12.23 -7.28
C ALA A 499 4.74 11.39 -6.03
N GLY A 500 5.23 12.00 -4.96
CA GLY A 500 5.40 11.38 -3.66
C GLY A 500 5.01 12.34 -2.55
N GLU A 501 4.61 11.81 -1.39
CA GLU A 501 4.37 12.58 -0.17
C GLU A 501 5.12 11.92 1.00
N GLY A 502 5.61 12.73 1.92
CA GLY A 502 6.25 12.25 3.15
C GLY A 502 7.51 11.43 2.90
N LEU A 503 7.51 10.15 3.26
CA LEU A 503 8.67 9.27 3.10
C LEU A 503 9.04 9.04 1.63
N PHE A 504 8.07 9.04 0.74
CA PHE A 504 8.31 8.84 -0.70
C PHE A 504 9.00 10.03 -1.38
N GLU A 505 9.06 11.20 -0.74
CA GLU A 505 9.77 12.39 -1.25
C GLU A 505 11.19 12.54 -0.69
N LEU A 506 11.51 11.88 0.41
CA LEU A 506 12.82 12.01 1.07
C LEU A 506 14.01 11.71 0.17
N PRO A 507 13.92 10.74 -0.78
CA PRO A 507 15.02 10.49 -1.73
C PRO A 507 15.21 11.59 -2.77
N PHE A 508 14.28 12.55 -2.89
CA PHE A 508 14.24 13.52 -3.98
C PHE A 508 15.03 14.77 -3.66
N THR A 509 15.97 15.10 -4.53
CA THR A 509 16.84 16.28 -4.43
C THR A 509 16.86 17.04 -5.76
N ASP A 510 17.33 18.29 -5.73
CA ASP A 510 17.55 19.07 -6.96
C ASP A 510 18.60 18.41 -7.86
N GLU A 511 19.58 17.70 -7.26
CA GLU A 511 20.68 17.06 -7.98
C GLU A 511 20.21 15.86 -8.80
N ASN A 512 19.25 15.07 -8.29
CA ASN A 512 18.73 13.89 -8.99
C ASN A 512 17.46 14.15 -9.80
N GLN A 513 16.99 15.41 -9.87
CA GLN A 513 15.71 15.76 -10.46
C GLN A 513 15.60 15.36 -11.93
N ALA A 514 16.63 15.60 -12.74
CA ALA A 514 16.53 15.36 -14.19
C ALA A 514 16.32 13.87 -14.52
N GLY A 515 17.21 13.00 -14.06
CA GLY A 515 17.10 11.56 -14.29
C GLY A 515 15.88 10.93 -13.62
N ARG A 516 15.57 11.37 -12.38
CA ARG A 516 14.39 10.91 -11.63
C ARG A 516 13.09 11.22 -12.36
N VAL A 517 12.88 12.47 -12.79
CA VAL A 517 11.64 12.86 -13.50
C VAL A 517 11.51 12.12 -14.82
N ALA A 518 12.60 11.99 -15.58
CA ALA A 518 12.60 11.23 -16.82
C ALA A 518 12.25 9.74 -16.59
N LEU A 519 12.72 9.15 -15.48
CA LEU A 519 12.35 7.78 -15.12
C LEU A 519 10.87 7.69 -14.70
N GLN A 520 10.36 8.65 -13.93
CA GLN A 520 8.93 8.72 -13.56
C GLN A 520 8.05 8.79 -14.82
N GLU A 521 8.35 9.69 -15.76
CA GLU A 521 7.63 9.82 -17.02
C GLU A 521 7.66 8.53 -17.83
N SER A 522 8.82 7.86 -17.87
CA SER A 522 8.98 6.57 -18.57
C SER A 522 8.12 5.48 -17.94
N MET A 523 8.16 5.32 -16.62
CA MET A 523 7.40 4.28 -15.91
C MET A 523 5.89 4.52 -16.01
N MET A 524 5.43 5.78 -15.90
CA MET A 524 4.01 6.11 -16.12
C MET A 524 3.57 5.84 -17.57
N SER A 525 4.46 6.03 -18.56
CA SER A 525 4.16 5.74 -19.97
C SER A 525 3.92 4.26 -20.23
N TYR A 526 4.79 3.38 -19.70
CA TYR A 526 4.55 1.93 -19.78
C TYR A 526 3.24 1.52 -19.09
N LEU A 527 2.94 2.13 -17.94
CA LEU A 527 1.69 1.87 -17.22
C LEU A 527 0.47 2.35 -18.01
N ALA A 528 0.56 3.50 -18.69
CA ALA A 528 -0.51 4.02 -19.53
C ALA A 528 -0.87 3.07 -20.68
N ASP A 529 0.13 2.54 -21.38
CA ASP A 529 -0.07 1.57 -22.45
C ASP A 529 -0.62 0.24 -21.90
N PHE A 530 -0.06 -0.26 -20.80
CA PHE A 530 -0.56 -1.48 -20.16
C PHE A 530 -2.00 -1.35 -19.69
N ALA A 531 -2.38 -0.22 -19.10
CA ALA A 531 -3.75 0.02 -18.65
C ALA A 531 -4.77 0.07 -19.82
N ARG A 532 -4.33 0.41 -21.02
CA ARG A 532 -5.20 0.42 -22.21
C ARG A 532 -5.36 -0.97 -22.81
N ASP A 533 -4.25 -1.65 -23.09
CA ASP A 533 -4.22 -2.80 -23.98
C ASP A 533 -3.71 -4.09 -23.33
N GLY A 534 -3.17 -4.02 -22.09
CA GLY A 534 -2.52 -5.14 -21.41
C GLY A 534 -1.11 -5.42 -21.95
N ASP A 535 -0.60 -4.53 -22.80
CA ASP A 535 0.77 -4.53 -23.33
C ASP A 535 1.44 -3.19 -22.91
N PRO A 536 2.57 -3.19 -22.20
CA PRO A 536 3.24 -1.96 -21.80
C PRO A 536 3.94 -1.22 -22.96
N ASN A 537 3.87 -1.75 -24.17
CA ASN A 537 4.49 -1.19 -25.37
C ASN A 537 3.42 -0.60 -26.32
N GLY A 538 3.24 0.69 -26.32
CA GLY A 538 2.25 1.38 -27.13
C GLY A 538 2.65 2.81 -27.46
N SER A 539 1.67 3.68 -27.66
CA SER A 539 1.92 5.05 -28.12
C SER A 539 2.49 5.98 -27.05
N PHE A 540 2.36 5.65 -25.78
CA PHE A 540 2.97 6.40 -24.67
C PHE A 540 4.44 6.04 -24.48
N SER A 541 4.84 4.80 -24.77
CA SER A 541 6.17 4.24 -24.57
C SER A 541 6.94 3.94 -25.86
N ASP A 542 6.46 4.37 -27.02
CA ASP A 542 6.99 3.99 -28.34
C ASP A 542 8.47 4.33 -28.58
N ALA A 543 8.99 5.35 -27.88
CA ALA A 543 10.39 5.77 -27.96
C ALA A 543 11.29 5.11 -26.90
N GLN A 544 10.77 4.19 -26.11
CA GLN A 544 11.45 3.59 -24.96
C GLN A 544 11.97 2.17 -25.27
N THR A 545 12.65 1.58 -24.28
CA THR A 545 13.09 0.18 -24.33
C THR A 545 11.86 -0.75 -24.44
N GLN A 546 11.85 -1.64 -25.43
CA GLN A 546 10.76 -2.61 -25.61
C GLN A 546 10.70 -3.55 -24.40
N TRP A 547 9.59 -3.55 -23.67
CA TRP A 547 9.36 -4.44 -22.54
C TRP A 547 8.88 -5.80 -23.03
N SER A 548 9.76 -6.81 -22.99
CA SER A 548 9.43 -8.18 -23.42
C SER A 548 8.58 -8.91 -22.36
N PRO A 549 7.59 -9.71 -22.78
CA PRO A 549 6.89 -10.60 -21.85
C PRO A 549 7.84 -11.59 -21.18
N TRP A 550 7.52 -11.97 -19.96
CA TRP A 550 8.30 -12.93 -19.20
C TRP A 550 8.31 -14.32 -19.89
N THR A 551 9.46 -14.97 -19.91
CA THR A 551 9.66 -16.28 -20.52
C THR A 551 10.62 -17.13 -19.68
N PRO A 552 10.38 -18.47 -19.52
CA PRO A 552 11.30 -19.36 -18.83
C PRO A 552 12.54 -19.73 -19.67
N VAL A 553 12.61 -19.26 -20.91
CA VAL A 553 13.72 -19.60 -21.82
C VAL A 553 14.99 -18.89 -21.37
N ALA A 554 16.04 -19.66 -21.13
CA ALA A 554 17.35 -19.13 -20.72
C ALA A 554 17.97 -18.26 -21.84
N GLY A 555 18.59 -17.14 -21.47
CA GLY A 555 19.23 -16.22 -22.39
C GLY A 555 18.26 -15.36 -23.21
N GLN A 556 16.97 -15.37 -22.88
CA GLN A 556 15.99 -14.44 -23.45
C GLN A 556 15.60 -13.40 -22.40
N ASP A 557 15.51 -12.16 -22.86
CA ASP A 557 15.07 -11.02 -22.06
C ASP A 557 13.67 -11.27 -21.49
N LYS A 558 13.48 -10.97 -20.19
CA LYS A 558 12.27 -11.29 -19.46
C LYS A 558 11.90 -10.33 -18.34
N VAL A 559 12.84 -9.50 -17.90
CA VAL A 559 12.64 -8.53 -16.82
C VAL A 559 13.17 -7.18 -17.28
N ILE A 560 12.33 -6.15 -17.22
CA ILE A 560 12.80 -4.79 -17.43
C ILE A 560 13.44 -4.27 -16.13
N VAL A 561 14.56 -3.59 -16.28
CA VAL A 561 15.27 -2.90 -15.20
C VAL A 561 14.98 -1.43 -15.30
N PHE A 562 14.46 -0.85 -14.22
CA PHE A 562 14.22 0.58 -14.10
C PHE A 562 15.28 1.22 -13.21
N ASP A 563 16.15 2.05 -13.80
CA ASP A 563 17.16 2.82 -13.11
C ASP A 563 17.36 4.17 -13.80
N ALA A 564 18.08 5.07 -13.15
CA ALA A 564 18.51 6.36 -13.71
C ALA A 564 19.76 6.86 -13.00
N SER A 565 20.59 7.59 -13.71
CA SER A 565 21.59 8.50 -13.13
C SER A 565 20.91 9.77 -12.61
N ASN A 566 21.72 10.74 -12.13
CA ASN A 566 21.19 12.07 -11.80
C ASN A 566 20.62 12.80 -13.02
N ASP A 567 21.12 12.51 -14.22
CA ASP A 567 20.87 13.28 -15.43
C ASP A 567 19.95 12.58 -16.45
N GLU A 568 19.96 11.22 -16.51
CA GLU A 568 19.30 10.46 -17.56
C GLU A 568 18.83 9.08 -17.07
N THR A 569 17.83 8.52 -17.76
CA THR A 569 17.32 7.17 -17.48
C THR A 569 18.30 6.08 -17.91
N ASP A 570 18.31 4.96 -17.17
CA ASP A 570 18.98 3.71 -17.53
C ASP A 570 17.95 2.57 -17.49
N ILE A 571 17.20 2.45 -18.57
CA ILE A 571 16.15 1.42 -18.72
C ILE A 571 16.64 0.37 -19.68
N SER A 572 16.73 -0.87 -19.21
CA SER A 572 17.23 -1.99 -20.01
C SER A 572 16.45 -3.29 -19.75
N MET A 573 16.57 -4.23 -20.69
CA MET A 573 16.06 -5.58 -20.49
C MET A 573 17.14 -6.50 -19.93
N SER A 574 16.70 -7.47 -19.10
CA SER A 574 17.56 -8.50 -18.49
C SER A 574 16.99 -9.89 -18.76
N ASP A 575 17.87 -10.83 -19.04
CA ASP A 575 17.58 -12.27 -19.15
C ASP A 575 17.69 -13.01 -17.81
N GLU A 576 18.00 -12.28 -16.72
CA GLU A 576 18.22 -12.85 -15.40
C GLU A 576 16.94 -13.40 -14.78
N GLN A 577 16.97 -14.69 -14.46
CA GLN A 577 15.96 -15.38 -13.65
C GLN A 577 16.56 -15.76 -12.31
N LEU A 578 15.91 -15.35 -11.22
CA LEU A 578 16.35 -15.65 -9.87
C LEU A 578 15.64 -16.89 -9.32
N THR A 579 16.39 -17.66 -8.53
CA THR A 579 15.83 -18.73 -7.69
C THR A 579 16.26 -18.54 -6.24
N LEU A 580 15.42 -18.95 -5.30
CA LEU A 580 15.76 -18.84 -3.87
C LEU A 580 17.04 -19.58 -3.50
N ASP A 581 17.28 -20.74 -4.09
CA ASP A 581 18.49 -21.53 -3.82
C ASP A 581 19.74 -20.84 -4.39
N GLY A 582 19.64 -20.25 -5.60
CA GLY A 582 20.72 -19.48 -6.19
C GLY A 582 21.06 -18.23 -5.39
N VAL A 583 20.03 -17.46 -4.99
CA VAL A 583 20.21 -16.27 -4.14
C VAL A 583 20.82 -16.66 -2.79
N ASN A 584 20.37 -17.75 -2.17
CA ASN A 584 20.92 -18.22 -0.90
C ASN A 584 22.40 -18.63 -1.04
N ALA A 585 22.77 -19.33 -2.10
CA ALA A 585 24.17 -19.70 -2.35
C ALA A 585 25.05 -18.46 -2.56
N SER A 586 24.59 -17.47 -3.33
CA SER A 586 25.30 -16.21 -3.54
C SER A 586 25.46 -15.42 -2.25
N TRP A 587 24.44 -15.36 -1.41
CA TRP A 587 24.51 -14.68 -0.10
C TRP A 587 25.55 -15.32 0.82
N GLN A 588 25.57 -16.66 0.93
CA GLN A 588 26.56 -17.39 1.71
C GLN A 588 28.00 -17.10 1.22
N GLN A 589 28.19 -17.05 -0.10
CA GLN A 589 29.49 -16.70 -0.68
C GLN A 589 29.89 -15.28 -0.32
N SER A 590 28.97 -14.30 -0.48
CA SER A 590 29.24 -12.90 -0.16
C SER A 590 29.61 -12.68 1.33
N LEU A 591 28.94 -13.38 2.26
CA LEU A 591 29.28 -13.35 3.68
C LEU A 591 30.66 -13.96 3.95
N THR A 592 31.01 -15.04 3.24
CA THR A 592 32.33 -15.67 3.35
C THR A 592 33.45 -14.73 2.86
N ASP A 593 33.20 -13.99 1.78
CA ASP A 593 34.16 -13.06 1.17
C ASP A 593 34.48 -11.86 2.11
N VAL A 594 33.54 -11.47 2.98
CA VAL A 594 33.76 -10.45 4.03
C VAL A 594 34.23 -11.04 5.37
N GLY A 595 34.63 -12.30 5.39
CA GLY A 595 35.25 -12.96 6.54
C GLY A 595 34.27 -13.49 7.59
N LEU A 596 33.00 -13.62 7.26
CA LEU A 596 32.01 -14.30 8.11
C LEU A 596 31.95 -15.79 7.76
N GLY A 597 31.88 -16.64 8.80
CA GLY A 597 31.66 -18.08 8.59
C GLY A 597 30.30 -18.37 7.97
N SER A 598 30.13 -19.63 7.49
CA SER A 598 28.86 -20.06 6.94
C SER A 598 27.71 -19.88 7.94
N VAL A 599 26.70 -19.12 7.58
CA VAL A 599 25.43 -19.00 8.32
C VAL A 599 24.53 -20.16 7.92
N GLU A 600 23.77 -20.75 8.85
CA GLU A 600 22.90 -21.89 8.53
C GLU A 600 21.94 -21.55 7.36
N ALA A 601 21.78 -22.46 6.41
CA ALA A 601 20.98 -22.28 5.19
C ALA A 601 19.51 -21.91 5.45
N GLY A 602 19.00 -22.15 6.68
CA GLY A 602 17.67 -21.74 7.11
C GLY A 602 17.54 -20.24 7.43
N THR A 603 18.66 -19.52 7.56
CA THR A 603 18.67 -18.15 8.10
C THR A 603 18.07 -17.13 7.12
N LEU A 604 18.35 -17.22 5.81
CA LEU A 604 17.66 -16.38 4.81
C LEU A 604 16.16 -16.66 4.76
N ARG A 605 15.76 -17.92 4.85
CA ARG A 605 14.35 -18.29 4.90
C ARG A 605 13.66 -17.73 6.14
N SER A 606 14.35 -17.65 7.27
CA SER A 606 13.81 -17.07 8.50
C SER A 606 13.83 -15.53 8.51
N LEU A 607 14.82 -14.90 7.87
CA LEU A 607 14.91 -13.45 7.70
C LEU A 607 13.79 -12.90 6.81
N PHE A 608 13.60 -13.52 5.66
CA PHE A 608 12.73 -13.03 4.59
C PHE A 608 11.42 -13.81 4.49
N GLY A 609 11.25 -14.82 5.33
CA GLY A 609 10.07 -15.66 5.42
C GLY A 609 9.26 -15.48 6.70
N GLN A 610 9.45 -14.42 7.49
CA GLN A 610 8.60 -14.14 8.65
C GLN A 610 7.17 -13.88 8.18
N GLY A 611 6.38 -14.95 8.10
CA GLY A 611 4.97 -14.94 7.75
C GLY A 611 4.50 -16.14 6.94
N ALA A 612 5.39 -16.96 6.41
CA ALA A 612 5.00 -18.11 5.62
C ALA A 612 5.67 -19.39 6.13
N SER A 613 4.91 -20.19 6.88
CA SER A 613 5.17 -21.61 6.97
C SER A 613 4.89 -22.21 5.58
N TYR A 614 5.93 -22.31 4.74
CA TYR A 614 5.85 -23.10 3.53
C TYR A 614 6.41 -24.48 3.82
N SER A 615 5.52 -25.46 3.87
CA SER A 615 5.91 -26.82 3.54
C SER A 615 6.34 -26.83 2.07
N THR A 616 7.62 -27.07 1.80
CA THR A 616 8.07 -27.57 0.49
C THR A 616 7.25 -28.79 0.11
N PRO A 617 6.87 -28.96 -1.18
CA PRO A 617 6.22 -30.18 -1.64
C PRO A 617 7.04 -31.39 -1.37
#